data_d3ab845447c73acc4dd818d9d1587b02
#
_entry.id   d3ab845447c73acc4dd818d9d1587b02
#
_cell.length_a   1.000
_cell.length_b   1.000
_cell.length_c   1.000
_cell.angle_alpha   90.00
_cell.angle_beta   90.00
_cell.angle_gamma   90.00
#
_symmetry.space_group_name_H-M   'P 1'
#
loop_
_entity.id
_entity.type
_entity.pdbx_description
1 polymer ?
#
loop_
_entity_poly.entity_id
_entity_poly.type
_entity_poly.pdbx_seq_one_letter_code
_entity_poly.pdbx_strand_id
1 'polypeptide(L)'
;MEKKATIYTATGDNGTTSLVGGTRVSKNHPRVEAYGTLDELNAHLGLLAASIDDARIVAFIEEVENNVMTIGCELACEGNKMPTVSKEKITSLEREIDKLEASLPPMHEFILPGGGEAAARANLCRTVCRRAERVMVTVNGICQVPQESMVYINRLSDYLFLLQRFLYNGKEKKWEKPCK
;
A
#
# COMPACT_ATOMS: atom_id res chain seq x y z
N MET A 1 36.23 3.69 19.54
CA MET A 1 35.15 2.70 19.75
C MET A 1 33.91 3.24 19.10
N GLU A 2 33.48 2.70 17.95
CA GLU A 2 32.19 3.04 17.33
C GLU A 2 31.05 2.62 18.27
N LYS A 3 30.17 3.54 18.62
CA LYS A 3 28.98 3.24 19.41
C LYS A 3 28.09 2.30 18.57
N LYS A 4 27.96 1.06 19.02
CA LYS A 4 27.03 0.10 18.41
C LYS A 4 25.62 0.74 18.38
N ALA A 5 25.05 0.89 17.19
CA ALA A 5 23.69 1.42 17.06
C ALA A 5 22.72 0.48 17.81
N THR A 6 22.03 1.00 18.80
CA THR A 6 20.99 0.26 19.53
C THR A 6 19.66 0.45 18.81
N ILE A 7 18.86 -0.61 18.70
CA ILE A 7 17.54 -0.57 18.06
C ILE A 7 16.59 0.35 18.82
N TYR A 8 16.68 0.40 20.14
CA TYR A 8 15.87 1.30 20.96
C TYR A 8 16.71 2.45 21.51
N THR A 9 16.14 3.64 21.49
CA THR A 9 16.76 4.87 22.00
C THR A 9 16.08 5.41 23.26
N ALA A 10 14.94 4.83 23.65
CA ALA A 10 14.04 5.28 24.72
C ALA A 10 13.53 6.74 24.58
N THR A 11 13.87 7.45 23.51
CA THR A 11 13.48 8.85 23.30
C THR A 11 12.01 9.01 22.86
N GLY A 12 11.35 7.91 22.51
CA GLY A 12 9.96 7.88 22.06
C GLY A 12 8.93 7.47 23.11
N ASP A 13 9.35 7.14 24.36
CA ASP A 13 8.50 6.55 25.39
C ASP A 13 7.41 7.51 25.91
N ASN A 14 7.64 8.81 25.73
CA ASN A 14 6.68 9.86 26.09
C ASN A 14 5.69 10.21 24.97
N GLY A 15 5.49 9.34 23.96
CA GLY A 15 4.52 9.54 22.90
C GLY A 15 4.98 10.45 21.78
N THR A 16 6.28 10.75 21.68
CA THR A 16 6.85 11.53 20.57
C THR A 16 7.79 10.69 19.70
N THR A 17 8.01 11.13 18.45
CA THR A 17 8.97 10.54 17.51
C THR A 17 9.66 11.62 16.70
N SER A 18 10.69 11.27 15.91
CA SER A 18 11.32 12.21 14.99
C SER A 18 10.96 11.88 13.55
N LEU A 19 10.66 12.91 12.77
CA LEU A 19 10.64 12.80 11.31
C LEU A 19 12.08 12.70 10.78
N VAL A 20 12.22 12.32 9.51
CA VAL A 20 13.52 12.37 8.82
C VAL A 20 13.94 13.84 8.73
N GLY A 21 15.12 14.16 9.27
CA GLY A 21 15.57 15.55 9.46
C GLY A 21 15.59 15.98 10.92
N GLY A 22 15.04 15.19 11.83
CA GLY A 22 15.19 15.37 13.29
C GLY A 22 14.05 16.12 13.97
N THR A 23 13.10 16.69 13.23
CA THR A 23 11.95 17.40 13.84
C THR A 23 11.14 16.44 14.70
N ARG A 24 10.93 16.83 15.97
CA ARG A 24 10.13 16.05 16.93
C ARG A 24 8.64 16.34 16.73
N VAL A 25 7.85 15.25 16.59
CA VAL A 25 6.40 15.31 16.46
C VAL A 25 5.75 14.29 17.41
N SER A 26 4.47 14.47 17.67
CA SER A 26 3.69 13.45 18.39
C SER A 26 3.52 12.20 17.54
N LYS A 27 3.45 11.03 18.17
CA LYS A 27 3.23 9.74 17.46
C LYS A 27 1.85 9.68 16.76
N ASN A 28 0.90 10.53 17.12
CA ASN A 28 -0.38 10.69 16.43
C ASN A 28 -0.37 11.79 15.35
N HIS A 29 0.80 12.31 14.97
CA HIS A 29 0.90 13.27 13.88
C HIS A 29 0.47 12.65 12.56
N PRO A 30 -0.29 13.35 11.67
CA PRO A 30 -0.81 12.78 10.43
C PRO A 30 0.25 12.14 9.52
N ARG A 31 1.47 12.68 9.45
CA ARG A 31 2.57 12.05 8.71
C ARG A 31 2.97 10.70 9.30
N VAL A 32 3.02 10.60 10.64
CA VAL A 32 3.35 9.34 11.33
C VAL A 32 2.29 8.28 11.05
N GLU A 33 1.02 8.66 11.10
CA GLU A 33 -0.10 7.81 10.75
C GLU A 33 -0.02 7.35 9.28
N ALA A 34 0.32 8.26 8.36
CA ALA A 34 0.39 7.95 6.93
C ALA A 34 1.49 6.93 6.63
N TYR A 35 2.74 7.20 7.03
CA TYR A 35 3.82 6.24 6.75
C TYR A 35 3.70 4.96 7.58
N GLY A 36 3.10 5.01 8.77
CA GLY A 36 2.78 3.82 9.56
C GLY A 36 1.73 2.94 8.88
N THR A 37 0.71 3.54 8.23
CA THR A 37 -0.28 2.79 7.44
C THR A 37 0.34 2.19 6.17
N LEU A 38 1.30 2.87 5.55
CA LEU A 38 2.06 2.31 4.41
C LEU A 38 2.97 1.15 4.84
N ASP A 39 3.57 1.23 6.02
CA ASP A 39 4.36 0.13 6.60
C ASP A 39 3.49 -1.10 6.89
N GLU A 40 2.28 -0.90 7.43
CA GLU A 40 1.27 -1.95 7.57
C GLU A 40 0.89 -2.57 6.22
N LEU A 41 0.70 -1.73 5.18
CA LEU A 41 0.44 -2.23 3.82
C LEU A 41 1.60 -3.10 3.31
N ASN A 42 2.84 -2.67 3.51
CA ASN A 42 4.02 -3.45 3.13
C ASN A 42 4.08 -4.80 3.84
N ALA A 43 3.80 -4.84 5.14
CA ALA A 43 3.74 -6.11 5.86
C ALA A 43 2.68 -7.07 5.30
N HIS A 44 1.52 -6.54 4.89
CA HIS A 44 0.47 -7.33 4.24
C HIS A 44 0.84 -7.76 2.81
N LEU A 45 1.58 -6.94 2.04
CA LEU A 45 2.10 -7.31 0.72
C LEU A 45 3.10 -8.47 0.84
N GLY A 46 4.00 -8.45 1.81
CA GLY A 46 4.90 -9.57 2.09
C GLY A 46 4.16 -10.87 2.46
N LEU A 47 3.09 -10.75 3.28
CA LEU A 47 2.22 -11.90 3.57
C LEU A 47 1.48 -12.42 2.32
N LEU A 48 1.08 -11.53 1.42
CA LEU A 48 0.46 -11.88 0.15
C LEU A 48 1.47 -12.61 -0.74
N ALA A 49 2.66 -12.06 -0.93
CA ALA A 49 3.73 -12.65 -1.72
C ALA A 49 4.07 -14.07 -1.24
N ALA A 50 4.16 -14.28 0.08
CA ALA A 50 4.43 -15.59 0.67
C ALA A 50 3.31 -16.64 0.45
N SER A 51 2.13 -16.24 -0.04
CA SER A 51 0.99 -17.13 -0.32
C SER A 51 0.77 -17.39 -1.82
N ILE A 52 1.70 -16.95 -2.68
CA ILE A 52 1.60 -17.05 -4.14
C ILE A 52 2.78 -17.86 -4.67
N ASP A 53 2.49 -18.84 -5.54
CA ASP A 53 3.53 -19.67 -6.17
C ASP A 53 4.07 -19.07 -7.49
N ASP A 54 3.33 -18.17 -8.16
CA ASP A 54 3.78 -17.55 -9.41
C ASP A 54 4.88 -16.51 -9.14
N ALA A 55 6.11 -16.88 -9.47
CA ALA A 55 7.30 -16.06 -9.26
C ALA A 55 7.23 -14.67 -9.96
N ARG A 56 6.46 -14.53 -11.06
CA ARG A 56 6.31 -13.25 -11.75
C ARG A 56 5.43 -12.29 -10.95
N ILE A 57 4.35 -12.81 -10.35
CA ILE A 57 3.48 -12.04 -9.47
C ILE A 57 4.25 -11.65 -8.21
N VAL A 58 4.99 -12.58 -7.61
CA VAL A 58 5.83 -12.31 -6.43
C VAL A 58 6.83 -11.21 -6.72
N ALA A 59 7.59 -11.30 -7.83
CA ALA A 59 8.57 -10.27 -8.19
C ALA A 59 7.92 -8.88 -8.42
N PHE A 60 6.71 -8.85 -8.98
CA PHE A 60 5.99 -7.58 -9.13
C PHE A 60 5.49 -7.02 -7.79
N ILE A 61 5.04 -7.86 -6.86
CA ILE A 61 4.68 -7.44 -5.50
C ILE A 61 5.91 -6.87 -4.78
N GLU A 62 7.09 -7.47 -4.90
CA GLU A 62 8.35 -6.96 -4.34
C GLU A 62 8.71 -5.58 -4.92
N GLU A 63 8.45 -5.34 -6.21
CA GLU A 63 8.58 -4.01 -6.81
C GLU A 63 7.59 -3.01 -6.20
N VAL A 64 6.35 -3.43 -5.98
CA VAL A 64 5.32 -2.60 -5.31
C VAL A 64 5.73 -2.27 -3.88
N GLU A 65 6.24 -3.22 -3.11
CA GLU A 65 6.75 -3.00 -1.74
C GLU A 65 7.84 -1.92 -1.70
N ASN A 66 8.79 -1.97 -2.64
CA ASN A 66 9.83 -0.95 -2.77
C ASN A 66 9.26 0.44 -3.07
N ASN A 67 8.23 0.53 -3.92
CA ASN A 67 7.58 1.79 -4.24
C ASN A 67 6.77 2.33 -3.05
N VAL A 68 6.06 1.48 -2.32
CA VAL A 68 5.32 1.83 -1.09
C VAL A 68 6.30 2.31 0.00
N MET A 69 7.46 1.65 0.16
CA MET A 69 8.52 2.10 1.06
C MET A 69 9.05 3.49 0.66
N THR A 70 9.25 3.73 -0.63
CA THR A 70 9.68 5.05 -1.15
C THR A 70 8.69 6.15 -0.77
N ILE A 71 7.39 5.90 -0.94
CA ILE A 71 6.32 6.84 -0.54
C ILE A 71 6.32 7.05 0.98
N GLY A 72 6.51 5.98 1.77
CA GLY A 72 6.63 6.08 3.22
C GLY A 72 7.79 6.98 3.66
N CYS A 73 8.97 6.81 3.05
CA CYS A 73 10.14 7.65 3.29
C CYS A 73 9.89 9.12 2.91
N GLU A 74 9.22 9.36 1.78
CA GLU A 74 8.84 10.69 1.33
C GLU A 74 7.93 11.40 2.35
N LEU A 75 6.91 10.72 2.85
CA LEU A 75 6.01 11.23 3.88
C LEU A 75 6.71 11.49 5.22
N ALA A 76 7.73 10.70 5.54
CA ALA A 76 8.54 10.89 6.74
C ALA A 76 9.52 12.06 6.64
N CYS A 77 9.83 12.53 5.41
CA CYS A 77 10.75 13.64 5.17
C CYS A 77 10.04 14.99 5.14
N GLU A 78 10.69 16.02 5.67
CA GLU A 78 10.27 17.41 5.51
C GLU A 78 10.98 18.04 4.30
N GLY A 79 10.22 18.79 3.50
CA GLY A 79 10.78 19.62 2.42
C GLY A 79 11.15 18.90 1.13
N ASN A 80 10.43 17.86 0.73
CA ASN A 80 10.57 17.17 -0.59
C ASN A 80 12.03 16.76 -0.94
N LYS A 81 12.79 16.30 0.05
CA LYS A 81 14.20 15.92 -0.12
C LYS A 81 14.42 14.47 -0.55
N MET A 82 13.36 13.67 -0.59
CA MET A 82 13.43 12.27 -0.99
C MET A 82 12.97 12.08 -2.43
N PRO A 83 13.51 11.09 -3.16
CA PRO A 83 12.98 10.68 -4.44
C PRO A 83 11.52 10.26 -4.32
N THR A 84 10.67 10.71 -5.23
CA THR A 84 9.28 10.26 -5.37
C THR A 84 9.17 9.06 -6.31
N VAL A 85 8.04 8.39 -6.28
CA VAL A 85 7.72 7.36 -7.27
C VAL A 85 7.63 7.99 -8.66
N SER A 86 8.35 7.41 -9.64
CA SER A 86 8.40 7.97 -10.98
C SER A 86 7.14 7.63 -11.81
N LYS A 87 6.90 8.40 -12.88
CA LYS A 87 5.80 8.16 -13.82
C LYS A 87 5.92 6.79 -14.51
N GLU A 88 7.13 6.31 -14.73
CA GLU A 88 7.39 4.98 -15.31
C GLU A 88 6.85 3.87 -14.39
N LYS A 89 6.95 4.04 -13.06
CA LYS A 89 6.40 3.09 -12.09
C LYS A 89 4.87 3.08 -12.09
N ILE A 90 4.24 4.24 -12.25
CA ILE A 90 2.78 4.34 -12.44
C ILE A 90 2.38 3.62 -13.73
N THR A 91 3.06 3.89 -14.84
CA THR A 91 2.79 3.24 -16.13
C THR A 91 3.02 1.71 -16.06
N SER A 92 4.03 1.24 -15.31
CA SER A 92 4.26 -0.19 -15.08
C SER A 92 3.08 -0.82 -14.35
N LEU A 93 2.60 -0.17 -13.30
CA LEU A 93 1.44 -0.63 -12.53
C LEU A 93 0.16 -0.65 -13.39
N GLU A 94 -0.09 0.38 -14.20
CA GLU A 94 -1.24 0.45 -15.10
C GLU A 94 -1.20 -0.67 -16.15
N ARG A 95 -0.04 -1.02 -16.69
CA ARG A 95 0.11 -2.16 -17.60
C ARG A 95 -0.24 -3.50 -16.95
N GLU A 96 0.10 -3.70 -15.68
CA GLU A 96 -0.28 -4.93 -14.96
C GLU A 96 -1.78 -4.95 -14.66
N ILE A 97 -2.41 -3.80 -14.39
CA ILE A 97 -3.87 -3.64 -14.28
C ILE A 97 -4.52 -4.08 -15.60
N ASP A 98 -4.09 -3.53 -16.73
CA ASP A 98 -4.64 -3.84 -18.06
C ASP A 98 -4.53 -5.35 -18.40
N LYS A 99 -3.40 -5.97 -18.07
CA LYS A 99 -3.19 -7.42 -18.28
C LYS A 99 -4.15 -8.27 -17.45
N LEU A 100 -4.32 -7.93 -16.17
CA LEU A 100 -5.25 -8.65 -15.29
C LEU A 100 -6.69 -8.45 -15.77
N GLU A 101 -7.08 -7.23 -16.10
CA GLU A 101 -8.43 -6.92 -16.58
C GLU A 101 -8.76 -7.68 -17.86
N ALA A 102 -7.83 -7.73 -18.83
CA ALA A 102 -8.00 -8.48 -20.08
C ALA A 102 -8.14 -10.00 -19.86
N SER A 103 -7.60 -10.53 -18.76
CA SER A 103 -7.66 -11.97 -18.43
C SER A 103 -8.92 -12.38 -17.66
N LEU A 104 -9.68 -11.41 -17.14
CA LEU A 104 -10.82 -11.65 -16.27
C LEU A 104 -12.15 -11.43 -16.98
N PRO A 105 -13.20 -12.17 -16.60
CA PRO A 105 -14.55 -11.91 -17.12
C PRO A 105 -15.05 -10.53 -16.65
N PRO A 106 -15.89 -9.84 -17.46
CA PRO A 106 -16.51 -8.59 -17.06
C PRO A 106 -17.26 -8.71 -15.73
N MET A 107 -17.13 -7.71 -14.87
CA MET A 107 -17.80 -7.67 -13.58
C MET A 107 -19.08 -6.81 -13.69
N HIS A 108 -20.23 -7.40 -13.37
CA HIS A 108 -21.53 -6.71 -13.37
C HIS A 108 -22.12 -6.56 -11.96
N GLU A 109 -21.55 -7.23 -10.96
CA GLU A 109 -22.04 -7.26 -9.58
C GLU A 109 -20.87 -7.25 -8.60
N PHE A 110 -21.10 -6.74 -7.39
CA PHE A 110 -20.10 -6.81 -6.34
C PHE A 110 -19.86 -8.27 -5.92
N ILE A 111 -18.59 -8.59 -5.68
CA ILE A 111 -18.15 -9.88 -5.18
C ILE A 111 -17.80 -9.80 -3.70
N LEU A 112 -18.10 -10.88 -2.97
CA LEU A 112 -17.69 -11.00 -1.58
C LEU A 112 -16.19 -11.35 -1.48
N PRO A 113 -15.48 -10.86 -0.44
CA PRO A 113 -14.11 -11.27 -0.15
C PRO A 113 -14.04 -12.79 0.06
N GLY A 114 -12.96 -13.42 -0.38
CA GLY A 114 -12.77 -14.88 -0.23
C GLY A 114 -12.00 -15.46 -1.39
N GLY A 115 -12.26 -16.72 -1.74
CA GLY A 115 -11.65 -17.39 -2.88
C GLY A 115 -10.27 -18.00 -2.61
N GLY A 116 -9.97 -18.33 -1.36
CA GLY A 116 -8.69 -18.87 -0.94
C GLY A 116 -7.81 -17.84 -0.25
N GLU A 117 -6.68 -18.31 0.29
CA GLU A 117 -5.81 -17.50 1.14
C GLU A 117 -5.19 -16.32 0.37
N ALA A 118 -4.59 -16.55 -0.79
CA ALA A 118 -3.96 -15.50 -1.58
C ALA A 118 -4.95 -14.43 -2.02
N ALA A 119 -6.15 -14.80 -2.48
CA ALA A 119 -7.21 -13.86 -2.85
C ALA A 119 -7.69 -13.02 -1.64
N ALA A 120 -7.87 -13.65 -0.48
CA ALA A 120 -8.27 -12.96 0.74
C ALA A 120 -7.18 -11.98 1.22
N ARG A 121 -5.90 -12.34 1.12
CA ARG A 121 -4.76 -11.48 1.44
C ARG A 121 -4.66 -10.29 0.48
N ALA A 122 -4.86 -10.50 -0.83
CA ALA A 122 -4.90 -9.41 -1.81
C ALA A 122 -6.02 -8.42 -1.49
N ASN A 123 -7.21 -8.89 -1.08
CA ASN A 123 -8.29 -8.01 -0.65
C ASN A 123 -7.97 -7.25 0.64
N LEU A 124 -7.27 -7.86 1.59
CA LEU A 124 -6.80 -7.19 2.80
C LEU A 124 -5.81 -6.07 2.43
N CYS A 125 -4.80 -6.36 1.59
CA CYS A 125 -3.88 -5.34 1.06
C CYS A 125 -4.64 -4.18 0.41
N ARG A 126 -5.67 -4.48 -0.42
CA ARG A 126 -6.50 -3.45 -1.06
C ARG A 126 -7.19 -2.55 -0.04
N THR A 127 -7.76 -3.11 1.02
CA THR A 127 -8.47 -2.30 2.03
C THR A 127 -7.53 -1.43 2.86
N VAL A 128 -6.34 -1.93 3.20
CA VAL A 128 -5.28 -1.15 3.86
C VAL A 128 -4.73 -0.07 2.93
N CYS A 129 -4.50 -0.38 1.63
CA CYS A 129 -4.10 0.59 0.61
C CYS A 129 -5.08 1.77 0.53
N ARG A 130 -6.38 1.50 0.48
CA ARG A 130 -7.42 2.54 0.49
C ARG A 130 -7.47 3.33 1.81
N ARG A 131 -7.10 2.73 2.93
CA ARG A 131 -6.93 3.48 4.19
C ARG A 131 -5.71 4.39 4.10
N ALA A 132 -4.56 3.90 3.63
CA ALA A 132 -3.36 4.70 3.39
C ALA A 132 -3.66 5.91 2.49
N GLU A 133 -4.36 5.71 1.37
CA GLU A 133 -4.79 6.78 0.46
C GLU A 133 -5.54 7.89 1.21
N ARG A 134 -6.56 7.54 2.02
CA ARG A 134 -7.33 8.54 2.78
C ARG A 134 -6.47 9.31 3.79
N VAL A 135 -5.53 8.63 4.45
CA VAL A 135 -4.60 9.29 5.38
C VAL A 135 -3.64 10.22 4.63
N MET A 136 -3.15 9.80 3.45
CA MET A 136 -2.32 10.64 2.59
C MET A 136 -3.06 11.88 2.10
N VAL A 137 -4.37 11.79 1.80
CA VAL A 137 -5.21 12.96 1.50
C VAL A 137 -5.25 13.93 2.68
N THR A 138 -5.34 13.42 3.92
CA THR A 138 -5.26 14.27 5.12
C THR A 138 -3.92 14.98 5.23
N VAL A 139 -2.81 14.25 5.00
CA VAL A 139 -1.45 14.83 4.98
C VAL A 139 -1.33 15.90 3.91
N ASN A 140 -1.87 15.66 2.69
CA ASN A 140 -1.82 16.62 1.59
C ASN A 140 -2.55 17.94 1.89
N GLY A 141 -3.52 17.93 2.81
CA GLY A 141 -4.17 19.15 3.33
C GLY A 141 -3.30 19.97 4.30
N ILE A 142 -2.22 19.38 4.83
CA ILE A 142 -1.30 20.01 5.79
C ILE A 142 0.02 20.40 5.12
N CYS A 143 0.53 19.52 4.28
CA CYS A 143 1.76 19.69 3.52
C CYS A 143 1.63 18.96 2.18
N GLN A 144 2.20 19.55 1.14
CA GLN A 144 2.12 18.97 -0.21
C GLN A 144 2.69 17.57 -0.26
N VAL A 145 1.89 16.61 -0.72
CA VAL A 145 2.31 15.27 -1.11
C VAL A 145 2.48 15.24 -2.63
N PRO A 146 3.57 14.69 -3.17
CA PRO A 146 3.74 14.57 -4.62
C PRO A 146 2.56 13.89 -5.29
N GLN A 147 2.14 14.43 -6.42
CA GLN A 147 0.99 13.94 -7.18
C GLN A 147 1.22 12.50 -7.65
N GLU A 148 2.44 12.16 -8.03
CA GLU A 148 2.82 10.81 -8.47
C GLU A 148 2.56 9.77 -7.38
N SER A 149 2.89 10.07 -6.12
CA SER A 149 2.66 9.18 -4.98
C SER A 149 1.16 8.99 -4.71
N MET A 150 0.36 10.05 -4.83
CA MET A 150 -1.11 9.96 -4.71
C MET A 150 -1.71 9.10 -5.81
N VAL A 151 -1.29 9.30 -7.07
CA VAL A 151 -1.74 8.52 -8.23
C VAL A 151 -1.34 7.05 -8.07
N TYR A 152 -0.09 6.78 -7.65
CA TYR A 152 0.40 5.41 -7.48
C TYR A 152 -0.44 4.63 -6.47
N ILE A 153 -0.71 5.17 -5.29
CA ILE A 153 -1.51 4.50 -4.25
C ILE A 153 -2.96 4.28 -4.71
N ASN A 154 -3.54 5.23 -5.43
CA ASN A 154 -4.87 5.07 -6.02
C ASN A 154 -4.89 3.89 -7.01
N ARG A 155 -3.98 3.85 -7.99
CA ARG A 155 -3.83 2.73 -8.96
C ARG A 155 -3.50 1.40 -8.28
N LEU A 156 -2.70 1.40 -7.21
CA LEU A 156 -2.38 0.20 -6.47
C LEU A 156 -3.64 -0.47 -5.90
N SER A 157 -4.62 0.31 -5.46
CA SER A 157 -5.89 -0.24 -4.99
C SER A 157 -6.66 -0.97 -6.10
N ASP A 158 -6.59 -0.49 -7.35
CA ASP A 158 -7.23 -1.12 -8.51
C ASP A 158 -6.49 -2.41 -8.92
N TYR A 159 -5.15 -2.38 -8.94
CA TYR A 159 -4.34 -3.57 -9.15
C TYR A 159 -4.66 -4.68 -8.14
N LEU A 160 -4.69 -4.35 -6.85
CA LEU A 160 -4.98 -5.31 -5.77
C LEU A 160 -6.40 -5.88 -5.86
N PHE A 161 -7.35 -5.10 -6.36
CA PHE A 161 -8.70 -5.59 -6.64
C PHE A 161 -8.71 -6.63 -7.76
N LEU A 162 -8.04 -6.35 -8.87
CA LEU A 162 -7.97 -7.31 -9.99
C LEU A 162 -7.12 -8.53 -9.63
N LEU A 163 -6.02 -8.34 -8.89
CA LEU A 163 -5.20 -9.44 -8.39
C LEU A 163 -6.01 -10.37 -7.47
N GLN A 164 -6.82 -9.83 -6.56
CA GLN A 164 -7.74 -10.63 -5.74
C GLN A 164 -8.64 -11.51 -6.61
N ARG A 165 -9.23 -10.96 -7.68
CA ARG A 165 -10.09 -11.70 -8.60
C ARG A 165 -9.32 -12.76 -9.38
N PHE A 166 -8.13 -12.43 -9.84
CA PHE A 166 -7.25 -13.35 -10.56
C PHE A 166 -6.83 -14.56 -9.70
N LEU A 167 -6.54 -14.32 -8.44
CA LEU A 167 -6.16 -15.34 -7.46
C LEU A 167 -7.36 -16.10 -6.86
N TYR A 168 -8.59 -15.72 -7.23
CA TYR A 168 -9.79 -16.34 -6.68
C TYR A 168 -9.91 -17.80 -7.12
N ASN A 169 -9.87 -18.71 -6.17
CA ASN A 169 -10.05 -20.14 -6.44
C ASN A 169 -11.54 -20.52 -6.42
N GLY A 170 -12.03 -21.00 -7.55
CA GLY A 170 -13.41 -21.40 -7.75
C GLY A 170 -14.30 -20.25 -8.28
N LYS A 171 -15.60 -20.34 -8.05
CA LYS A 171 -16.58 -19.36 -8.53
C LYS A 171 -16.69 -18.17 -7.56
N GLU A 172 -16.52 -16.96 -8.07
CA GLU A 172 -16.73 -15.72 -7.30
C GLU A 172 -18.12 -15.69 -6.67
N LYS A 173 -18.17 -15.46 -5.36
CA LYS A 173 -19.44 -15.27 -4.63
C LYS A 173 -19.91 -13.83 -4.83
N LYS A 174 -21.08 -13.68 -5.39
CA LYS A 174 -21.72 -12.37 -5.60
C LYS A 174 -22.36 -11.87 -4.31
N TRP A 175 -22.37 -10.55 -4.16
CA TRP A 175 -23.15 -9.93 -3.10
C TRP A 175 -24.64 -9.96 -3.44
N GLU A 176 -25.44 -10.52 -2.55
CA GLU A 176 -26.89 -10.56 -2.68
C GLU A 176 -27.48 -9.28 -2.11
N LYS A 177 -28.15 -8.51 -2.99
CA LYS A 177 -28.86 -7.31 -2.55
C LYS A 177 -30.02 -7.71 -1.64
N PRO A 178 -30.19 -7.05 -0.46
CA PRO A 178 -31.39 -7.25 0.35
C PRO A 178 -32.64 -6.94 -0.49
N CYS A 179 -33.61 -7.83 -0.48
CA CYS A 179 -34.93 -7.53 -1.03
C CYS A 179 -35.53 -6.33 -0.28
N LYS A 180 -36.06 -5.35 -1.03
CA LYS A 180 -36.84 -4.25 -0.45
C LYS A 180 -38.18 -4.75 0.06
#